data_e13abfa9c3079b52a9cd158965ed1c91
#
_entry.id   e13abfa9c3079b52a9cd158965ed1c91
#
_cell.length_a   1.000
_cell.length_b   1.000
_cell.length_c   1.000
_cell.angle_alpha   90.00
_cell.angle_beta   90.00
_cell.angle_gamma   90.00
#
_symmetry.space_group_name_H-M   'P 1'
#
loop_
_entity.id
_entity.type
_entity.pdbx_description
1 polymer ?
#
loop_
_entity_poly.entity_id
_entity_poly.type
_entity_poly.pdbx_seq_one_letter_code
_entity_poly.pdbx_strand_id
1 'polypeptide(L)'
;MFSFFKKSFEITLSDELASELESTLTECYQHLNSTGHSGQANCLKRILKSVIDRDTELFKKRVLTNDLLGGSGSVLDVWIEPESTRELFDISFNKFLNLTLQSGLTHRAIKQAERITKMKK
;
A
#
# COMPACT_ATOMS: atom_id res chain seq x y z
N MET A 1 -13.94 23.46 -14.96
CA MET A 1 -14.43 23.36 -14.12
C MET A 1 -14.96 22.14 -13.68
N PHE A 2 -14.91 21.24 -13.89
CA PHE A 2 -15.34 20.13 -13.38
C PHE A 2 -14.52 19.46 -12.38
N SER A 3 -13.66 20.22 -11.70
CA SER A 3 -12.83 19.64 -10.62
C SER A 3 -13.67 19.13 -9.49
N PHE A 4 -14.92 19.58 -9.35
CA PHE A 4 -15.73 19.05 -8.29
C PHE A 4 -16.14 17.60 -8.52
N PHE A 5 -15.92 17.05 -9.70
CA PHE A 5 -16.12 15.63 -9.91
C PHE A 5 -14.89 14.80 -9.56
N LYS A 6 -13.74 15.43 -9.40
CA LYS A 6 -12.54 14.73 -9.00
C LYS A 6 -12.38 14.83 -7.51
N LYS A 7 -12.20 13.70 -6.86
CA LYS A 7 -11.93 13.71 -5.46
C LYS A 7 -10.54 14.24 -5.21
N SER A 8 -10.45 15.23 -4.35
CA SER A 8 -9.19 15.79 -3.91
C SER A 8 -8.91 15.28 -2.52
N PHE A 9 -7.67 14.90 -2.25
CA PHE A 9 -7.27 14.41 -0.94
C PHE A 9 -6.19 15.29 -0.38
N GLU A 10 -6.32 15.68 0.90
CA GLU A 10 -5.28 16.41 1.59
C GLU A 10 -4.42 15.41 2.32
N ILE A 11 -3.34 15.02 1.67
CA ILE A 11 -2.46 14.00 2.20
C ILE A 11 -1.34 14.65 2.98
N THR A 12 -1.14 14.16 4.22
CA THR A 12 -0.06 14.64 5.07
C THR A 12 0.83 13.45 5.45
N LEU A 13 2.11 13.58 5.16
CA LEU A 13 3.10 12.60 5.57
C LEU A 13 3.95 13.23 6.66
N SER A 14 3.44 13.20 7.89
CA SER A 14 4.20 13.68 9.04
C SER A 14 5.42 12.77 9.26
N ASP A 15 6.40 13.26 10.00
CA ASP A 15 7.59 12.45 10.27
C ASP A 15 7.23 11.14 10.94
N GLU A 16 6.29 11.17 11.86
CA GLU A 16 5.85 9.99 12.58
C GLU A 16 5.16 9.00 11.67
N LEU A 17 4.20 9.49 10.89
CA LEU A 17 3.46 8.63 9.97
C LEU A 17 4.36 8.07 8.87
N ALA A 18 5.24 8.91 8.34
CA ALA A 18 6.17 8.48 7.30
C ALA A 18 7.12 7.40 7.83
N SER A 19 7.56 7.54 9.07
CA SER A 19 8.43 6.54 9.68
C SER A 19 7.73 5.19 9.78
N GLU A 20 6.47 5.19 10.19
CA GLU A 20 5.69 3.95 10.26
C GLU A 20 5.42 3.36 8.89
N LEU A 21 5.14 4.21 7.91
CA LEU A 21 4.94 3.75 6.54
C LEU A 21 6.22 3.14 5.97
N GLU A 22 7.37 3.76 6.24
CA GLU A 22 8.66 3.23 5.77
C GLU A 22 8.91 1.85 6.34
N SER A 23 8.71 1.70 7.64
CA SER A 23 8.92 0.43 8.31
C SER A 23 7.99 -0.65 7.77
N THR A 24 6.72 -0.30 7.63
CA THR A 24 5.69 -1.26 7.19
C THR A 24 5.89 -1.65 5.73
N LEU A 25 6.19 -0.69 4.86
CA LEU A 25 6.45 -0.97 3.45
C LEU A 25 7.71 -1.83 3.28
N THR A 26 8.72 -1.59 4.11
CA THR A 26 9.93 -2.38 4.07
C THR A 26 9.63 -3.84 4.43
N GLU A 27 8.81 -4.05 5.44
CA GLU A 27 8.39 -5.41 5.82
C GLU A 27 7.65 -6.10 4.68
N CYS A 28 6.67 -5.40 4.10
CA CYS A 28 5.90 -5.97 3.00
C CYS A 28 6.81 -6.31 1.82
N TYR A 29 7.73 -5.40 1.51
CA TYR A 29 8.67 -5.60 0.42
C TYR A 29 9.52 -6.85 0.67
N GLN A 30 10.02 -7.02 1.88
CA GLN A 30 10.86 -8.15 2.22
C GLN A 30 10.13 -9.48 2.07
N HIS A 31 8.88 -9.54 2.52
CA HIS A 31 8.07 -10.75 2.37
C HIS A 31 7.85 -11.09 0.90
N LEU A 32 7.55 -10.09 0.08
CA LEU A 32 7.33 -10.33 -1.35
C LEU A 32 8.62 -10.73 -2.06
N ASN A 33 9.70 -10.02 -1.76
CA ASN A 33 10.96 -10.25 -2.44
C ASN A 33 11.54 -11.62 -2.09
N SER A 34 11.45 -12.03 -0.83
CA SER A 34 12.01 -13.31 -0.39
C SER A 34 11.20 -14.51 -0.88
N THR A 35 9.98 -14.30 -1.33
CA THR A 35 9.12 -15.38 -1.81
C THR A 35 8.95 -15.37 -3.33
N GLY A 36 9.79 -14.63 -4.04
CA GLY A 36 9.81 -14.68 -5.51
C GLY A 36 8.83 -13.76 -6.21
N HIS A 37 8.22 -12.83 -5.48
CA HIS A 37 7.26 -11.88 -6.06
C HIS A 37 7.91 -10.53 -6.32
N SER A 38 8.97 -10.53 -7.15
CA SER A 38 9.77 -9.33 -7.35
C SER A 38 9.01 -8.19 -8.02
N GLY A 39 8.06 -8.50 -8.90
CA GLY A 39 7.25 -7.47 -9.55
C GLY A 39 6.41 -6.71 -8.54
N GLN A 40 5.73 -7.44 -7.67
CA GLN A 40 4.91 -6.85 -6.62
C GLN A 40 5.80 -6.12 -5.59
N ALA A 41 6.96 -6.69 -5.28
CA ALA A 41 7.91 -6.05 -4.38
C ALA A 41 8.35 -4.69 -4.93
N ASN A 42 8.62 -4.61 -6.23
CA ASN A 42 9.03 -3.35 -6.86
C ASN A 42 7.93 -2.29 -6.79
N CYS A 43 6.67 -2.70 -6.86
CA CYS A 43 5.55 -1.79 -6.70
C CYS A 43 5.63 -1.09 -5.34
N LEU A 44 5.86 -1.88 -4.27
CA LEU A 44 5.96 -1.33 -2.92
C LEU A 44 7.21 -0.48 -2.76
N LYS A 45 8.30 -0.85 -3.43
CA LYS A 45 9.54 -0.09 -3.36
C LYS A 45 9.34 1.32 -3.93
N ARG A 46 8.59 1.44 -5.01
CA ARG A 46 8.30 2.75 -5.59
C ARG A 46 7.46 3.61 -4.66
N ILE A 47 6.49 3.00 -3.97
CA ILE A 47 5.69 3.72 -2.98
C ILE A 47 6.59 4.18 -1.83
N LEU A 48 7.45 3.30 -1.36
CA LEU A 48 8.38 3.60 -0.28
C LEU A 48 9.24 4.83 -0.62
N LYS A 49 9.72 4.90 -1.85
CA LYS A 49 10.53 6.04 -2.27
C LYS A 49 9.76 7.34 -2.14
N SER A 50 8.48 7.35 -2.51
CA SER A 50 7.68 8.56 -2.40
C SER A 50 7.45 8.97 -0.94
N VAL A 51 7.40 8.00 -0.03
CA VAL A 51 7.26 8.28 1.39
C VAL A 51 8.57 8.88 1.94
N ILE A 52 9.70 8.31 1.56
CA ILE A 52 11.01 8.81 1.97
C ILE A 52 11.18 10.25 1.51
N ASP A 53 10.76 10.56 0.30
CA ASP A 53 10.87 11.90 -0.27
C ASP A 53 9.76 12.84 0.20
N ARG A 54 8.81 12.36 0.96
CA ARG A 54 7.63 13.12 1.39
C ARG A 54 6.87 13.71 0.21
N ASP A 55 6.86 13.00 -0.92
CA ASP A 55 6.21 13.47 -2.14
C ASP A 55 4.77 12.95 -2.15
N THR A 56 3.85 13.74 -1.65
CA THR A 56 2.46 13.31 -1.48
C THR A 56 1.75 13.06 -2.81
N GLU A 57 2.12 13.79 -3.86
CA GLU A 57 1.51 13.58 -5.18
C GLU A 57 1.94 12.24 -5.77
N LEU A 58 3.24 11.92 -5.68
CA LEU A 58 3.72 10.63 -6.15
C LEU A 58 3.19 9.50 -5.28
N PHE A 59 3.10 9.73 -3.97
CA PHE A 59 2.54 8.74 -3.06
C PHE A 59 1.13 8.36 -3.51
N LYS A 60 0.29 9.38 -3.73
CA LYS A 60 -1.09 9.15 -4.19
C LYS A 60 -1.11 8.40 -5.51
N LYS A 61 -0.32 8.85 -6.47
CA LYS A 61 -0.28 8.24 -7.80
C LYS A 61 0.14 6.79 -7.75
N ARG A 62 1.14 6.48 -6.94
CA ARG A 62 1.71 5.14 -6.86
C ARG A 62 0.84 4.18 -6.07
N VAL A 63 0.09 4.70 -5.09
CA VAL A 63 -0.84 3.87 -4.32
C VAL A 63 -2.09 3.55 -5.13
N LEU A 64 -2.63 4.54 -5.84
CA LEU A 64 -3.86 4.37 -6.61
C LEU A 64 -3.55 3.80 -8.00
N THR A 65 -2.99 2.60 -8.03
CA THR A 65 -2.65 1.92 -9.28
C THR A 65 -3.23 0.52 -9.31
N ASN A 66 -3.40 0.00 -10.51
CA ASN A 66 -3.82 -1.39 -10.66
C ASN A 66 -2.72 -2.34 -10.19
N ASP A 67 -1.45 -1.92 -10.26
CA ASP A 67 -0.35 -2.75 -9.79
C ASP A 67 -0.47 -3.04 -8.29
N LEU A 68 -1.00 -2.11 -7.52
CA LEU A 68 -1.18 -2.31 -6.09
C LEU A 68 -2.55 -2.92 -5.76
N LEU A 69 -3.61 -2.33 -6.30
CA LEU A 69 -4.98 -2.60 -5.85
C LEU A 69 -5.86 -3.26 -6.90
N GLY A 70 -5.34 -3.51 -8.10
CA GLY A 70 -6.13 -4.11 -9.17
C GLY A 70 -6.30 -5.61 -8.97
N GLY A 71 -6.69 -6.31 -10.04
CA GLY A 71 -6.96 -7.74 -9.97
C GLY A 71 -5.69 -8.56 -10.10
N SER A 72 -5.75 -9.53 -11.00
CA SER A 72 -4.68 -10.49 -11.20
C SER A 72 -3.33 -9.80 -11.38
N GLY A 73 -2.33 -10.25 -10.65
CA GLY A 73 -0.98 -9.70 -10.72
C GLY A 73 -0.70 -8.52 -9.80
N SER A 74 -1.73 -8.01 -9.11
CA SER A 74 -1.54 -6.90 -8.18
C SER A 74 -0.99 -7.38 -6.84
N VAL A 75 -0.51 -6.44 -6.04
CA VAL A 75 -0.05 -6.77 -4.68
C VAL A 75 -1.21 -7.28 -3.84
N LEU A 76 -2.38 -6.65 -3.98
CA LEU A 76 -3.56 -7.07 -3.21
C LEU A 76 -3.95 -8.52 -3.50
N ASP A 77 -3.73 -8.97 -4.72
CA ASP A 77 -4.15 -10.31 -5.15
C ASP A 77 -3.03 -11.36 -5.05
N VAL A 78 -1.88 -11.02 -4.50
CA VAL A 78 -0.75 -11.94 -4.47
C VAL A 78 -1.01 -13.09 -3.49
N TRP A 79 -0.53 -14.28 -3.89
CA TRP A 79 -0.62 -15.45 -3.04
C TRP A 79 0.78 -15.88 -2.64
N ILE A 80 1.07 -15.82 -1.36
CA ILE A 80 2.39 -16.07 -0.81
C ILE A 80 2.46 -17.43 -0.14
N GLU A 81 3.52 -18.18 -0.41
CA GLU A 81 3.83 -19.43 0.27
C GLU A 81 5.15 -19.24 1.01
N PRO A 82 5.32 -19.80 2.20
CA PRO A 82 4.37 -20.64 2.94
C PRO A 82 3.32 -19.81 3.65
N GLU A 83 2.35 -20.50 4.22
CA GLU A 83 1.22 -19.85 4.90
C GLU A 83 1.66 -18.91 6.02
N SER A 84 2.70 -19.30 6.76
CA SER A 84 3.19 -18.45 7.86
C SER A 84 3.67 -17.08 7.34
N THR A 85 4.37 -17.07 6.20
CA THR A 85 4.82 -15.82 5.61
C THR A 85 3.64 -15.03 5.05
N ARG A 86 2.68 -15.73 4.47
CA ARG A 86 1.47 -15.10 3.93
C ARG A 86 0.72 -14.35 5.03
N GLU A 87 0.58 -14.98 6.21
CA GLU A 87 -0.11 -14.35 7.32
C GLU A 87 0.60 -13.09 7.79
N LEU A 88 1.93 -13.15 7.88
CA LEU A 88 2.70 -11.98 8.27
C LEU A 88 2.57 -10.86 7.24
N PHE A 89 2.60 -11.22 5.95
CA PHE A 89 2.41 -10.24 4.91
C PHE A 89 1.03 -9.59 4.99
N ASP A 90 -0.01 -10.39 5.19
CA ASP A 90 -1.37 -9.85 5.26
C ASP A 90 -1.52 -8.86 6.41
N ILE A 91 -0.89 -9.15 7.54
CA ILE A 91 -0.91 -8.23 8.69
C ILE A 91 -0.20 -6.92 8.33
N SER A 92 0.99 -7.02 7.74
CA SER A 92 1.77 -5.83 7.37
C SER A 92 1.06 -5.02 6.29
N PHE A 93 0.49 -5.69 5.30
CA PHE A 93 -0.18 -5.00 4.21
C PHE A 93 -1.45 -4.31 4.69
N ASN A 94 -2.20 -4.96 5.58
CA ASN A 94 -3.37 -4.32 6.18
C ASN A 94 -2.96 -3.07 6.97
N LYS A 95 -1.85 -3.17 7.71
CA LYS A 95 -1.33 -2.02 8.44
C LYS A 95 -0.96 -0.88 7.50
N PHE A 96 -0.31 -1.21 6.38
CA PHE A 96 0.04 -0.21 5.37
C PHE A 96 -1.21 0.52 4.86
N LEU A 97 -2.28 -0.24 4.57
CA LEU A 97 -3.51 0.38 4.07
C LEU A 97 -4.13 1.30 5.12
N ASN A 98 -4.11 0.89 6.39
CA ASN A 98 -4.61 1.73 7.47
C ASN A 98 -3.79 3.01 7.62
N LEU A 99 -2.48 2.90 7.54
CA LEU A 99 -1.62 4.08 7.63
C LEU A 99 -1.87 5.03 6.45
N THR A 100 -2.12 4.46 5.28
CA THR A 100 -2.44 5.25 4.11
C THR A 100 -3.74 6.03 4.32
N LEU A 101 -4.75 5.39 4.89
CA LEU A 101 -5.99 6.09 5.23
C LEU A 101 -5.72 7.20 6.24
N GLN A 102 -4.86 6.97 7.21
CA GLN A 102 -4.51 7.99 8.20
C GLN A 102 -3.81 9.19 7.58
N SER A 103 -3.11 8.99 6.47
CA SER A 103 -2.44 10.10 5.79
C SER A 103 -3.42 11.07 5.15
N GLY A 104 -4.67 10.68 5.01
CA GLY A 104 -5.69 11.49 4.35
C GLY A 104 -6.09 10.96 2.98
N LEU A 105 -5.41 9.92 2.50
CA LEU A 105 -5.77 9.32 1.21
C LEU A 105 -6.89 8.31 1.46
N THR A 106 -8.12 8.82 1.52
CA THR A 106 -9.28 8.04 1.93
C THR A 106 -10.10 7.55 0.73
N HIS A 107 -9.41 7.14 -0.32
CA HIS A 107 -10.03 6.65 -1.54
C HIS A 107 -10.76 5.33 -1.28
N ARG A 108 -11.90 5.16 -1.95
CA ARG A 108 -12.76 3.98 -1.77
C ARG A 108 -12.01 2.67 -2.03
N ALA A 109 -11.11 2.65 -3.02
CA ALA A 109 -10.35 1.44 -3.34
C ALA A 109 -9.47 1.00 -2.17
N ILE A 110 -8.91 1.96 -1.43
CA ILE A 110 -8.05 1.64 -0.28
C ILE A 110 -8.90 1.10 0.86
N LYS A 111 -10.05 1.71 1.10
CA LYS A 111 -10.97 1.23 2.14
C LYS A 111 -11.44 -0.18 1.86
N GLN A 112 -11.72 -0.46 0.58
CA GLN A 112 -12.16 -1.78 0.18
C GLN A 112 -11.04 -2.81 0.32
N ALA A 113 -9.81 -2.45 -0.07
CA ALA A 113 -8.65 -3.32 0.07
C ALA A 113 -8.36 -3.63 1.54
N GLU A 114 -8.51 -2.63 2.41
CA GLU A 114 -8.30 -2.82 3.83
C GLU A 114 -9.29 -3.85 4.39
N ARG A 115 -10.53 -3.78 3.96
CA ARG A 115 -11.54 -4.75 4.39
C ARG A 115 -11.22 -6.15 3.87
N ILE A 116 -10.76 -6.25 2.62
CA ILE A 116 -10.42 -7.54 2.04
C ILE A 116 -9.27 -8.20 2.80
N THR A 117 -8.21 -7.44 3.10
CA THR A 117 -7.06 -8.01 3.81
C THR A 117 -7.43 -8.42 5.23
N LYS A 118 -8.36 -7.69 5.84
CA LYS A 118 -8.83 -8.03 7.17
C LYS A 118 -9.61 -9.34 7.16
N MET A 119 -10.36 -9.60 6.11
CA MET A 119 -11.19 -10.80 5.99
C MET A 119 -10.41 -12.05 5.61
N LYS A 120 -9.16 -11.89 5.17
CA LYS A 120 -8.34 -13.02 4.79
C LYS A 120 -7.88 -13.88 5.95
N LYS A 121 -8.11 -13.48 7.14
CA LYS A 121 -7.69 -14.25 8.32
C LYS A 121 -8.55 -15.44 8.63
#